data_c15829d7fc1742965e71b36fa25c76ab
#
_entry.id   c15829d7fc1742965e71b36fa25c76ab
#
_cell.length_a   1.000
_cell.length_b   1.000
_cell.length_c   1.000
_cell.angle_alpha   90.00
_cell.angle_beta   90.00
_cell.angle_gamma   90.00
#
_symmetry.space_group_name_H-M   'P 1'
#
loop_
_entity.id
_entity.type
_entity.pdbx_description
1 polymer ?
#
loop_
_entity_poly.entity_id
_entity_poly.type
_entity_poly.pdbx_seq_one_letter_code
_entity_poly.pdbx_strand_id
1 'polypeptide(L)'
;MTETAFYILLSLVSPKHGYAIIDHVEKLTKKRISLGPGTIYGTLSKMKKDGLIEPVKEESNRKIYQITSVGKEILDSEKARIEELYFNSKGGL
;
A
#
# COMPACT_ATOMS: atom_id res chain seq x y z
N MET A 1 -2.02 -7.57 -7.93
CA MET A 1 -1.85 -7.57 -6.46
C MET A 1 -3.20 -7.57 -5.77
N THR A 2 -3.24 -7.94 -4.50
CA THR A 2 -4.48 -7.91 -3.74
C THR A 2 -4.91 -6.48 -3.45
N GLU A 3 -6.20 -6.28 -3.16
CA GLU A 3 -6.72 -4.98 -2.76
C GLU A 3 -6.01 -4.46 -1.51
N THR A 4 -5.80 -5.32 -0.52
CA THR A 4 -5.09 -4.96 0.71
C THR A 4 -3.67 -4.49 0.43
N ALA A 5 -2.93 -5.23 -0.39
CA ALA A 5 -1.57 -4.84 -0.76
C ALA A 5 -1.55 -3.52 -1.51
N PHE A 6 -2.51 -3.30 -2.38
CA PHE A 6 -2.66 -2.04 -3.11
C PHE A 6 -2.79 -0.86 -2.15
N TYR A 7 -3.69 -0.96 -1.17
CA TYR A 7 -3.89 0.12 -0.20
C TYR A 7 -2.69 0.35 0.69
N ILE A 8 -1.99 -0.71 1.08
CA ILE A 8 -0.77 -0.57 1.89
C ILE A 8 0.31 0.16 1.09
N LEU A 9 0.54 -0.24 -0.15
CA LEU A 9 1.54 0.39 -1.00
C LEU A 9 1.16 1.85 -1.30
N LEU A 10 -0.12 2.11 -1.58
CA LEU A 10 -0.64 3.46 -1.78
C LEU A 10 -0.39 4.35 -0.56
N SER A 11 -0.58 3.80 0.64
CA SER A 11 -0.36 4.53 1.89
C SER A 11 1.09 5.00 2.04
N LEU A 12 2.04 4.29 1.43
CA LEU A 12 3.47 4.56 1.56
C LEU A 12 4.03 5.49 0.48
N VAL A 13 3.18 6.11 -0.30
CA VAL A 13 3.57 7.24 -1.16
C VAL A 13 4.17 8.34 -0.29
N SER A 14 3.69 8.51 0.94
CA SER A 14 4.35 9.31 1.96
C SER A 14 4.83 8.41 3.11
N PRO A 15 5.89 8.81 3.83
CA PRO A 15 6.46 7.95 4.89
C PRO A 15 5.47 7.70 6.02
N LYS A 16 5.38 6.44 6.47
CA LYS A 16 4.52 6.04 7.60
C LYS A 16 5.09 4.82 8.30
N HIS A 17 4.81 4.70 9.61
CA HIS A 17 5.00 3.45 10.35
C HIS A 17 3.73 2.59 10.23
N GLY A 18 3.82 1.32 10.68
CA GLY A 18 2.74 0.35 10.48
C GLY A 18 1.37 0.77 10.99
N TYR A 19 1.31 1.34 12.21
CA TYR A 19 0.01 1.75 12.77
C TYR A 19 -0.62 2.91 12.01
N ALA A 20 0.20 3.82 11.47
CA ALA A 20 -0.31 4.90 10.64
C ALA A 20 -0.87 4.37 9.31
N ILE A 21 -0.30 3.29 8.79
CA ILE A 21 -0.83 2.63 7.59
C ILE A 21 -2.21 2.04 7.89
N ILE A 22 -2.34 1.34 9.02
CA ILE A 22 -3.61 0.75 9.43
C ILE A 22 -4.70 1.83 9.49
N ASP A 23 -4.41 2.94 10.18
CA ASP A 23 -5.33 4.06 10.33
C ASP A 23 -5.69 4.68 8.97
N HIS A 24 -4.71 4.88 8.11
CA HIS A 24 -4.91 5.46 6.78
C HIS A 24 -5.81 4.59 5.92
N VAL A 25 -5.59 3.28 5.90
CA VAL A 25 -6.42 2.35 5.12
C VAL A 25 -7.84 2.30 5.65
N GLU A 26 -8.03 2.30 6.97
CA GLU A 26 -9.38 2.36 7.55
C GLU A 26 -10.13 3.62 7.12
N LYS A 27 -9.46 4.78 7.15
CA LYS A 27 -10.05 6.05 6.75
C LYS A 27 -10.39 6.08 5.27
N LEU A 28 -9.48 5.62 4.41
CA LEU A 28 -9.72 5.57 2.97
C LEU A 28 -10.90 4.67 2.59
N THR A 29 -11.07 3.57 3.30
CA THR A 29 -12.09 2.57 2.97
C THR A 29 -13.34 2.67 3.85
N LYS A 30 -13.43 3.71 4.70
CA LYS A 30 -14.53 3.88 5.66
C LYS A 30 -14.71 2.62 6.49
N LYS A 31 -13.61 2.08 7.00
CA LYS A 31 -13.54 0.87 7.83
C LYS A 31 -13.96 -0.42 7.11
N ARG A 32 -14.11 -0.40 5.80
CA ARG A 32 -14.38 -1.64 5.05
C ARG A 32 -13.19 -2.58 5.13
N ILE A 33 -11.98 -2.04 5.18
CA ILE A 33 -10.75 -2.81 5.40
C ILE A 33 -10.14 -2.37 6.72
N SER A 34 -10.05 -3.32 7.66
CA SER A 34 -9.43 -3.12 8.96
C SER A 34 -8.31 -4.14 9.10
N LEU A 35 -7.07 -3.66 9.15
CA LEU A 35 -5.89 -4.51 9.15
C LEU A 35 -5.36 -4.70 10.56
N GLY A 36 -5.07 -5.96 10.92
CA GLY A 36 -4.40 -6.26 12.17
C GLY A 36 -2.88 -6.07 12.05
N PRO A 37 -2.17 -5.90 13.19
CA PRO A 37 -0.72 -5.73 13.18
C PRO A 37 0.03 -6.90 12.52
N GLY A 38 -0.43 -8.13 12.71
CA GLY A 38 0.20 -9.30 12.09
C GLY A 38 0.18 -9.22 10.58
N THR A 39 -0.97 -8.86 10.01
CA THR A 39 -1.12 -8.71 8.56
C THR A 39 -0.25 -7.57 8.04
N ILE A 40 -0.25 -6.42 8.73
CA ILE A 40 0.51 -5.26 8.26
C ILE A 40 2.01 -5.54 8.28
N TYR A 41 2.56 -6.08 9.37
CA TYR A 41 3.99 -6.32 9.48
C TYR A 41 4.45 -7.47 8.58
N GLY A 42 3.62 -8.49 8.35
CA GLY A 42 3.90 -9.53 7.38
C GLY A 42 3.98 -8.99 5.96
N THR A 43 3.04 -8.13 5.59
CA THR A 43 3.02 -7.51 4.27
C THR A 43 4.22 -6.56 4.08
N LEU A 44 4.54 -5.76 5.10
CA LEU A 44 5.69 -4.85 5.03
C LEU A 44 7.00 -5.61 4.85
N SER A 45 7.18 -6.73 5.56
CA SER A 45 8.36 -7.58 5.41
C SER A 45 8.50 -8.11 3.98
N LYS A 46 7.40 -8.58 3.41
CA LYS A 46 7.40 -9.08 2.03
C LYS A 46 7.68 -7.97 1.03
N MET A 47 7.03 -6.82 1.17
CA MET A 47 7.23 -5.69 0.27
C MET A 47 8.65 -5.16 0.33
N LYS A 48 9.26 -5.12 1.53
CA LYS A 48 10.66 -4.74 1.70
C LYS A 48 11.57 -5.73 0.98
N LYS A 49 11.33 -7.02 1.16
CA LYS A 49 12.10 -8.08 0.50
C LYS A 49 12.01 -7.96 -1.03
N ASP A 50 10.83 -7.62 -1.54
CA ASP A 50 10.59 -7.49 -2.97
C ASP A 50 11.05 -6.12 -3.54
N GLY A 51 11.61 -5.25 -2.70
CA GLY A 51 12.15 -3.97 -3.13
C GLY A 51 11.10 -2.89 -3.42
N LEU A 52 9.87 -3.07 -2.98
CA LEU A 52 8.77 -2.12 -3.24
C LEU A 52 8.75 -0.96 -2.25
N ILE A 53 9.27 -1.19 -1.05
CA ILE A 53 9.35 -0.20 0.01
C ILE A 53 10.71 -0.30 0.69
N GLU A 54 11.09 0.76 1.42
CA GLU A 54 12.33 0.76 2.19
C GLU A 54 12.13 1.51 3.49
N PRO A 55 12.83 1.14 4.57
CA PRO A 55 12.84 1.93 5.79
C PRO A 55 13.64 3.22 5.52
N VAL A 56 13.08 4.37 5.89
CA VAL A 56 13.73 5.67 5.68
C VAL A 56 14.21 6.30 6.97
N LYS A 57 13.60 5.94 8.10
CA LYS A 57 14.05 6.37 9.42
C LYS A 57 13.37 5.55 10.51
N GLU A 58 13.78 5.77 11.75
CA GLU A 58 13.17 5.15 12.91
C GLU A 58 12.82 6.25 13.92
N GLU A 59 11.60 6.23 14.43
CA GLU A 59 11.11 7.17 15.43
C GLU A 59 10.41 6.39 16.54
N SER A 60 10.77 6.66 17.81
CA SER A 60 10.16 6.01 18.97
C SER A 60 10.13 4.48 18.84
N ASN A 61 11.25 3.91 18.38
CA ASN A 61 11.41 2.46 18.14
C ASN A 61 10.48 1.91 17.04
N ARG A 62 9.95 2.78 16.17
CA ARG A 62 9.11 2.37 15.04
C ARG A 62 9.82 2.68 13.74
N LYS A 63 9.91 1.68 12.87
CA LYS A 63 10.45 1.87 11.53
C LYS A 63 9.43 2.59 10.67
N ILE A 64 9.88 3.61 9.97
CA ILE A 64 9.07 4.37 9.02
C ILE A 64 9.48 3.96 7.63
N TYR A 65 8.52 3.53 6.83
CA TYR A 65 8.74 3.04 5.47
C TYR A 65 8.23 4.03 4.45
N GLN A 66 8.78 3.96 3.26
CA GLN A 66 8.32 4.73 2.12
C GLN A 66 8.43 3.87 0.86
N ILE A 67 7.56 4.13 -0.10
CA ILE A 67 7.58 3.46 -1.39
C ILE A 67 8.89 3.78 -2.14
N THR A 68 9.45 2.78 -2.83
CA THR A 68 10.62 2.97 -3.69
C THR A 68 10.17 3.34 -5.11
N SER A 69 11.13 3.69 -5.98
CA SER A 69 10.81 3.92 -7.39
C SER A 69 10.24 2.66 -8.05
N VAL A 70 10.76 1.49 -7.70
CA VAL A 70 10.21 0.20 -8.18
C VAL A 70 8.77 0.03 -7.69
N GLY A 71 8.52 0.33 -6.41
CA GLY A 71 7.17 0.27 -5.85
C GLY A 71 6.21 1.22 -6.55
N LYS A 72 6.66 2.42 -6.90
CA LYS A 72 5.84 3.38 -7.65
C LYS A 72 5.46 2.86 -9.03
N GLU A 73 6.39 2.23 -9.73
CA GLU A 73 6.11 1.64 -11.04
C GLU A 73 5.05 0.55 -10.92
N ILE A 74 5.16 -0.30 -9.92
CA ILE A 74 4.18 -1.37 -9.65
C ILE A 74 2.82 -0.76 -9.31
N LEU A 75 2.79 0.26 -8.46
CA LEU A 75 1.56 0.94 -8.07
C LEU A 75 0.88 1.59 -9.28
N ASP A 76 1.64 2.28 -10.12
CA ASP A 76 1.11 2.94 -11.30
C ASP A 76 0.56 1.93 -12.31
N SER A 77 1.23 0.80 -12.47
CA SER A 77 0.76 -0.30 -13.31
C SER A 77 -0.56 -0.86 -12.80
N GLU A 78 -0.71 -1.02 -11.48
CA GLU A 78 -1.96 -1.48 -10.88
C GLU A 78 -3.08 -0.46 -11.03
N LYS A 79 -2.77 0.83 -10.89
CA LYS A 79 -3.77 1.89 -11.12
C LYS A 79 -4.29 1.84 -12.55
N ALA A 80 -3.39 1.68 -13.52
CA ALA A 80 -3.76 1.59 -14.93
C ALA A 80 -4.65 0.37 -15.19
N ARG A 81 -4.34 -0.76 -14.58
CA ARG A 81 -5.14 -1.99 -14.70
C ARG A 81 -6.55 -1.80 -14.12
N ILE A 82 -6.66 -1.18 -12.95
CA ILE A 82 -7.95 -0.92 -12.30
C ILE A 82 -8.78 0.04 -13.15
N GLU A 83 -8.14 1.07 -13.69
CA GLU A 83 -8.80 2.04 -14.58
C GLU A 83 -9.33 1.37 -15.84
N GLU A 84 -8.55 0.49 -16.45
CA GLU A 84 -8.97 -0.29 -17.61
C GLU A 84 -10.18 -1.17 -17.28
N LEU A 85 -10.14 -1.87 -16.14
CA LEU A 85 -11.25 -2.71 -15.69
C LEU A 85 -12.52 -1.87 -15.51
N TYR A 86 -12.37 -0.72 -14.86
CA TYR A 86 -13.51 0.17 -14.63
C TYR A 86 -14.09 0.68 -15.95
N PHE A 87 -13.24 1.13 -16.87
CA PHE A 87 -13.64 1.60 -18.18
C PHE A 87 -14.43 0.51 -18.94
N ASN A 88 -13.87 -0.71 -18.98
CA ASN A 88 -14.51 -1.84 -19.66
C ASN A 88 -15.83 -2.24 -19.00
N SER A 89 -15.93 -2.13 -17.67
CA SER A 89 -17.17 -2.45 -16.95
C SER A 89 -18.32 -1.53 -17.34
N LYS A 90 -18.02 -0.35 -17.86
CA LYS A 90 -19.02 0.61 -18.30
C LYS A 90 -19.36 0.47 -19.79
N GLY A 91 -18.91 -0.60 -20.43
CA GLY A 91 -19.12 -0.80 -21.85
C GLY A 91 -18.31 0.17 -22.71
N GLY A 92 -17.13 0.55 -22.26
CA GLY A 92 -16.27 1.53 -22.88
C GLY A 92 -15.60 1.11 -24.18
N LEU A 93 -16.20 0.18 -24.88
CA LEU A 93 -15.75 -0.18 -26.23
C LEU A 93 -16.51 0.64 -27.30
#